data_cffd7eaaeda985305f8a484b5e1805e3
#
_entry.id   cffd7eaaeda985305f8a484b5e1805e3
#
_cell.length_a   1.000
_cell.length_b   1.000
_cell.length_c   1.000
_cell.angle_alpha   90.00
_cell.angle_beta   90.00
_cell.angle_gamma   90.00
#
_symmetry.space_group_name_H-M   'P 1'
#
loop_
_entity.id
_entity.type
_entity.pdbx_description
1 polymer ?
#
loop_
_entity_poly.entity_id
_entity_poly.type
_entity_poly.pdbx_seq_one_letter_code
_entity_poly.pdbx_strand_id
1 'polypeptide(L)'
;MAQPQPAKVSYFFGKGYSDLWNTIKESWSRNIHSAGDQFSLACEKGCFTMGGGMNLIAAISIFTFGSLITAFTTFAHIAVLFAFFAFIYMGFGLLWLIDRIYIMINKIKNACPNPDCQASFLIPTYECPGCGEKHTNLVPSKYGILKRTCLCGTKLPTTFLNGRGQLKAYCPECDTALSGDTASRQYAFPVIGGPSVGKTCFINMAIDQMMSDVAPARSWKMSFISDTEEKDHALAMKSLNQGVRLMKTELNSLTAYQLMLKLPNEKIGRRIYVYDISGEMFSSSSDVQNNLAYSYANGFIFIIDPLTLNQFAMDVEDKVDLNAYGASSKDFDDILNIMLINLEKMFGLKDKDTLKRNLAVVINKVDIPTLEEKIGETAAQQYLAENAKTCKSYMDARDAVCRNFLEEYGAGNFVRTAEAKFKTVRYFTCSALGHNHEGQPYEGK
;
A
#
# COMPACT_ATOMS: atom_id res chain seq x y z
N MET A 1 12.96 -22.79 -1.34
CA MET A 1 13.75 -22.43 -2.56
C MET A 1 12.92 -21.45 -3.36
N ALA A 2 13.49 -20.31 -3.79
CA ALA A 2 12.75 -19.33 -4.60
C ALA A 2 12.34 -19.99 -5.92
N GLN A 3 11.08 -19.86 -6.30
CA GLN A 3 10.55 -20.38 -7.57
C GLN A 3 11.37 -19.83 -8.75
N PRO A 4 11.66 -20.65 -9.78
CA PRO A 4 12.38 -20.20 -10.96
C PRO A 4 11.56 -19.10 -11.64
N GLN A 5 12.20 -17.95 -11.91
CA GLN A 5 11.56 -16.82 -12.57
C GLN A 5 11.47 -17.06 -14.09
N PRO A 6 10.37 -16.69 -14.77
CA PRO A 6 10.22 -16.82 -16.21
C PRO A 6 11.04 -15.74 -16.96
N ALA A 7 12.34 -15.66 -16.67
CA ALA A 7 13.22 -14.61 -17.16
C ALA A 7 14.61 -15.14 -17.54
N LYS A 8 15.20 -14.55 -18.58
CA LYS A 8 16.56 -14.86 -19.01
C LYS A 8 17.56 -14.26 -18.03
N VAL A 9 18.53 -15.08 -17.59
CA VAL A 9 19.66 -14.57 -16.79
C VAL A 9 20.51 -13.65 -17.66
N SER A 10 20.89 -12.49 -17.14
CA SER A 10 21.75 -11.55 -17.84
C SER A 10 23.15 -12.17 -18.07
N TYR A 11 23.74 -11.89 -19.23
CA TYR A 11 25.08 -12.37 -19.61
C TYR A 11 26.12 -12.16 -18.49
N PHE A 12 26.11 -10.99 -17.87
CA PHE A 12 27.05 -10.61 -16.81
C PHE A 12 26.89 -11.36 -15.49
N PHE A 13 25.75 -12.05 -15.27
CA PHE A 13 25.50 -12.80 -14.04
C PHE A 13 25.51 -14.33 -14.23
N GLY A 14 25.88 -14.79 -15.41
CA GLY A 14 25.88 -16.22 -15.71
C GLY A 14 26.89 -16.56 -16.81
N LYS A 15 26.51 -16.40 -18.08
CA LYS A 15 27.25 -16.85 -19.24
C LYS A 15 28.64 -16.20 -19.36
N GLY A 16 28.79 -14.94 -18.95
CA GLY A 16 30.09 -14.23 -19.00
C GLY A 16 31.20 -14.91 -18.21
N TYR A 17 30.88 -15.53 -17.07
CA TYR A 17 31.88 -16.27 -16.28
C TYR A 17 32.29 -17.59 -16.94
N SER A 18 31.34 -18.29 -17.56
CA SER A 18 31.67 -19.55 -18.29
C SER A 18 32.49 -19.27 -19.54
N ASP A 19 32.19 -18.19 -20.26
CA ASP A 19 32.95 -17.80 -21.45
C ASP A 19 34.40 -17.40 -21.07
N LEU A 20 34.57 -16.65 -19.97
CA LEU A 20 35.88 -16.32 -19.42
C LEU A 20 36.70 -17.60 -19.10
N TRP A 21 36.08 -18.52 -18.35
CA TRP A 21 36.73 -19.77 -17.97
C TRP A 21 37.12 -20.60 -19.18
N ASN A 22 36.24 -20.70 -20.17
CA ASN A 22 36.50 -21.41 -21.40
C ASN A 22 37.69 -20.79 -22.19
N THR A 23 37.75 -19.47 -22.30
CA THR A 23 38.82 -18.75 -22.96
C THR A 23 40.17 -19.01 -22.28
N ILE A 24 40.21 -18.96 -20.94
CA ILE A 24 41.41 -19.26 -20.17
C ILE A 24 41.85 -20.72 -20.39
N LYS A 25 40.90 -21.66 -20.24
CA LYS A 25 41.17 -23.10 -20.43
C LYS A 25 41.67 -23.39 -21.83
N GLU A 26 41.09 -22.80 -22.86
CA GLU A 26 41.49 -22.99 -24.24
C GLU A 26 42.90 -22.43 -24.51
N SER A 27 43.25 -21.28 -23.96
CA SER A 27 44.58 -20.67 -24.09
C SER A 27 45.65 -21.58 -23.49
N TRP A 28 45.42 -22.12 -22.29
CA TRP A 28 46.32 -23.07 -21.66
C TRP A 28 46.40 -24.38 -22.42
N SER A 29 45.26 -24.90 -22.90
CA SER A 29 45.25 -26.14 -23.72
C SER A 29 46.06 -26.00 -25.00
N ARG A 30 45.92 -24.88 -25.72
CA ARG A 30 46.68 -24.60 -26.93
C ARG A 30 48.20 -24.54 -26.65
N ASN A 31 48.59 -23.87 -25.56
CA ASN A 31 50.01 -23.78 -25.20
C ASN A 31 50.62 -25.15 -24.89
N ILE A 32 49.92 -25.97 -24.09
CA ILE A 32 50.36 -27.33 -23.75
C ILE A 32 50.42 -28.24 -24.99
N HIS A 33 49.39 -28.13 -25.85
CA HIS A 33 49.35 -28.95 -27.09
C HIS A 33 50.48 -28.61 -28.04
N SER A 34 50.73 -27.31 -28.26
CA SER A 34 51.83 -26.86 -29.11
C SER A 34 53.19 -27.28 -28.57
N ALA A 35 53.40 -27.27 -27.27
CA ALA A 35 54.63 -27.81 -26.66
C ALA A 35 54.75 -29.32 -26.84
N GLY A 36 53.66 -30.07 -26.67
CA GLY A 36 53.52 -31.50 -26.86
C GLY A 36 53.80 -31.92 -28.30
N ASP A 37 53.35 -31.21 -29.31
CA ASP A 37 53.51 -31.44 -30.71
C ASP A 37 55.00 -31.30 -31.07
N GLN A 38 55.67 -30.25 -30.60
CA GLN A 38 57.08 -30.05 -30.82
C GLN A 38 57.98 -31.14 -30.14
N PHE A 39 57.54 -31.59 -28.95
CA PHE A 39 58.17 -32.66 -28.22
C PHE A 39 58.06 -34.02 -28.97
N SER A 40 56.88 -34.35 -29.48
CA SER A 40 56.67 -35.57 -30.28
C SER A 40 57.47 -35.56 -31.54
N LEU A 41 57.58 -34.44 -32.26
CA LEU A 41 58.42 -34.26 -33.41
C LEU A 41 59.93 -34.40 -33.08
N ALA A 42 60.33 -33.97 -31.89
CA ALA A 42 61.71 -34.16 -31.42
C ALA A 42 62.06 -35.66 -31.19
N CYS A 43 61.06 -36.39 -30.61
CA CYS A 43 61.21 -37.84 -30.39
C CYS A 43 61.30 -38.65 -31.74
N GLU A 44 60.38 -38.30 -32.67
CA GLU A 44 60.40 -38.96 -34.01
C GLU A 44 61.68 -38.76 -34.78
N LYS A 45 62.24 -37.55 -34.75
CA LYS A 45 63.52 -37.25 -35.46
C LYS A 45 64.77 -37.69 -34.70
N GLY A 46 64.62 -38.17 -33.48
CA GLY A 46 65.75 -38.50 -32.59
C GLY A 46 66.30 -37.26 -31.87
N CYS A 47 66.11 -37.18 -30.56
CA CYS A 47 66.40 -35.98 -29.74
C CYS A 47 67.84 -35.45 -29.87
N PHE A 48 68.79 -36.30 -30.25
CA PHE A 48 70.22 -35.94 -30.42
C PHE A 48 70.60 -35.59 -31.86
N THR A 49 69.66 -35.63 -32.81
CA THR A 49 69.86 -35.10 -34.15
C THR A 49 69.73 -33.58 -34.18
N MET A 50 70.36 -32.91 -35.15
CA MET A 50 70.25 -31.44 -35.24
C MET A 50 68.77 -30.96 -35.36
N GLY A 51 67.97 -31.69 -36.14
CA GLY A 51 66.55 -31.37 -36.29
C GLY A 51 65.66 -31.70 -35.05
N GLY A 52 65.96 -32.85 -34.37
CA GLY A 52 65.29 -33.23 -33.13
C GLY A 52 65.66 -32.31 -31.96
N GLY A 53 66.92 -31.91 -31.87
CA GLY A 53 67.40 -30.96 -30.87
C GLY A 53 66.76 -29.58 -30.99
N MET A 54 66.56 -29.08 -32.22
CA MET A 54 65.84 -27.82 -32.44
C MET A 54 64.40 -27.92 -32.02
N ASN A 55 63.69 -29.03 -32.32
CA ASN A 55 62.29 -29.24 -31.88
C ASN A 55 62.23 -29.39 -30.36
N LEU A 56 63.16 -30.00 -29.69
CA LEU A 56 63.25 -30.10 -28.24
C LEU A 56 63.40 -28.71 -27.59
N ILE A 57 64.30 -27.88 -28.13
CA ILE A 57 64.46 -26.49 -27.67
C ILE A 57 63.20 -25.70 -27.90
N ALA A 58 62.49 -25.87 -29.02
CA ALA A 58 61.21 -25.25 -29.29
C ALA A 58 60.13 -25.69 -28.29
N ALA A 59 60.02 -26.99 -27.98
CA ALA A 59 59.10 -27.53 -27.00
C ALA A 59 59.36 -26.94 -25.61
N ILE A 60 60.61 -26.90 -25.17
CA ILE A 60 60.98 -26.31 -23.87
C ILE A 60 60.66 -24.80 -23.84
N SER A 61 60.97 -24.08 -24.93
CA SER A 61 60.71 -22.65 -25.03
C SER A 61 59.22 -22.34 -25.00
N ILE A 62 58.42 -23.11 -25.73
CA ILE A 62 56.92 -22.95 -25.69
C ILE A 62 56.39 -23.28 -24.30
N PHE A 63 56.89 -24.37 -23.70
CA PHE A 63 56.41 -24.74 -22.35
C PHE A 63 56.79 -23.71 -21.28
N THR A 64 58.06 -23.16 -21.34
CA THR A 64 58.47 -22.17 -20.32
C THR A 64 58.00 -20.76 -20.62
N PHE A 65 58.46 -20.17 -21.73
CA PHE A 65 58.10 -18.79 -22.07
C PHE A 65 56.63 -18.66 -22.48
N GLY A 66 56.10 -19.65 -23.23
CA GLY A 66 54.67 -19.68 -23.59
C GLY A 66 53.77 -19.77 -22.37
N SER A 67 54.12 -20.62 -21.39
CA SER A 67 53.35 -20.71 -20.14
C SER A 67 53.46 -19.44 -19.32
N LEU A 68 54.59 -18.78 -19.28
CA LEU A 68 54.79 -17.53 -18.56
C LEU A 68 53.97 -16.39 -19.18
N ILE A 69 53.95 -16.28 -20.51
CA ILE A 69 53.12 -15.31 -21.24
C ILE A 69 51.61 -15.62 -21.04
N THR A 70 51.24 -16.92 -21.15
CA THR A 70 49.83 -17.34 -20.93
C THR A 70 49.38 -17.04 -19.50
N ALA A 71 50.25 -17.26 -18.49
CA ALA A 71 49.94 -16.93 -17.11
C ALA A 71 49.77 -15.41 -16.90
N PHE A 72 50.67 -14.60 -17.46
CA PHE A 72 50.57 -13.13 -17.36
C PHE A 72 49.31 -12.59 -18.06
N THR A 73 49.02 -13.04 -19.29
CA THR A 73 47.84 -12.64 -20.04
C THR A 73 46.55 -13.12 -19.34
N THR A 74 46.54 -14.33 -18.77
CA THR A 74 45.46 -14.86 -17.96
C THR A 74 45.20 -13.95 -16.76
N PHE A 75 46.26 -13.60 -16.01
CA PHE A 75 46.13 -12.70 -14.86
C PHE A 75 45.60 -11.32 -15.26
N ALA A 76 46.16 -10.71 -16.31
CA ALA A 76 45.69 -9.42 -16.81
C ALA A 76 44.23 -9.47 -17.25
N HIS A 77 43.83 -10.53 -17.95
CA HIS A 77 42.44 -10.74 -18.38
C HIS A 77 41.48 -10.88 -17.20
N ILE A 78 41.85 -11.70 -16.20
CA ILE A 78 41.05 -11.84 -14.95
C ILE A 78 40.97 -10.51 -14.23
N ALA A 79 42.03 -9.74 -14.09
CA ALA A 79 42.02 -8.44 -13.40
C ALA A 79 41.10 -7.43 -14.09
N VAL A 80 41.18 -7.34 -15.42
CA VAL A 80 40.30 -6.44 -16.19
C VAL A 80 38.84 -6.85 -16.06
N LEU A 81 38.50 -8.12 -16.20
CA LEU A 81 37.15 -8.60 -16.06
C LEU A 81 36.63 -8.47 -14.63
N PHE A 82 37.45 -8.71 -13.62
CA PHE A 82 37.09 -8.45 -12.23
C PHE A 82 36.74 -7.00 -12.02
N ALA A 83 37.49 -6.05 -12.56
CA ALA A 83 37.16 -4.63 -12.48
C ALA A 83 35.82 -4.31 -13.15
N PHE A 84 35.53 -4.88 -14.34
CA PHE A 84 34.24 -4.73 -15.00
C PHE A 84 33.08 -5.30 -14.16
N PHE A 85 33.26 -6.51 -13.62
CA PHE A 85 32.25 -7.12 -12.77
C PHE A 85 32.02 -6.31 -11.48
N ALA A 86 33.09 -5.86 -10.82
CA ALA A 86 32.98 -5.02 -9.63
C ALA A 86 32.20 -3.73 -9.94
N PHE A 87 32.45 -3.09 -11.07
CA PHE A 87 31.73 -1.90 -11.51
C PHE A 87 30.24 -2.19 -11.79
N ILE A 88 29.93 -3.31 -12.44
CA ILE A 88 28.55 -3.75 -12.71
C ILE A 88 27.79 -4.04 -11.40
N TYR A 89 28.43 -4.77 -10.47
CA TYR A 89 27.81 -5.08 -9.17
C TYR A 89 27.62 -3.84 -8.30
N MET A 90 28.57 -2.89 -8.35
CA MET A 90 28.43 -1.60 -7.68
C MET A 90 27.27 -0.79 -8.25
N GLY A 91 27.13 -0.71 -9.59
CA GLY A 91 26.00 -0.08 -10.25
C GLY A 91 24.67 -0.77 -9.93
N PHE A 92 24.65 -2.10 -9.86
CA PHE A 92 23.49 -2.88 -9.42
C PHE A 92 23.09 -2.52 -7.98
N GLY A 93 24.04 -2.53 -7.05
CA GLY A 93 23.79 -2.19 -5.65
C GLY A 93 23.27 -0.77 -5.48
N LEU A 94 23.83 0.19 -6.21
CA LEU A 94 23.40 1.58 -6.20
C LEU A 94 21.96 1.74 -6.71
N LEU A 95 21.62 1.14 -7.84
CA LEU A 95 20.26 1.21 -8.39
C LEU A 95 19.22 0.51 -7.51
N TRP A 96 19.59 -0.62 -6.92
CA TRP A 96 18.75 -1.29 -5.93
C TRP A 96 18.52 -0.40 -4.71
N LEU A 97 19.55 0.25 -4.20
CA LEU A 97 19.48 1.18 -3.08
C LEU A 97 18.59 2.39 -3.41
N ILE A 98 18.77 2.98 -4.59
CA ILE A 98 17.95 4.11 -5.07
C ILE A 98 16.46 3.70 -5.14
N ASP A 99 16.14 2.52 -5.68
CA ASP A 99 14.75 2.03 -5.73
C ASP A 99 14.16 1.86 -4.31
N ARG A 100 14.95 1.36 -3.35
CA ARG A 100 14.54 1.22 -1.95
C ARG A 100 14.33 2.57 -1.25
N ILE A 101 15.26 3.50 -1.44
CA ILE A 101 15.14 4.86 -0.93
C ILE A 101 13.91 5.56 -1.53
N TYR A 102 13.66 5.39 -2.82
CA TYR A 102 12.47 5.94 -3.48
C TYR A 102 11.17 5.41 -2.88
N ILE A 103 11.06 4.09 -2.67
CA ILE A 103 9.91 3.46 -2.01
C ILE A 103 9.71 4.03 -0.60
N MET A 104 10.79 4.17 0.17
CA MET A 104 10.76 4.64 1.55
C MET A 104 10.35 6.11 1.66
N ILE A 105 10.98 6.99 0.88
CA ILE A 105 10.67 8.44 0.87
C ILE A 105 9.23 8.69 0.45
N ASN A 106 8.78 7.97 -0.57
CA ASN A 106 7.42 8.11 -1.10
C ASN A 106 6.37 7.32 -0.31
N LYS A 107 6.78 6.59 0.74
CA LYS A 107 5.89 5.77 1.58
C LYS A 107 5.00 4.84 0.76
N ILE A 108 5.56 4.26 -0.32
CA ILE A 108 4.85 3.34 -1.20
C ILE A 108 4.64 2.03 -0.44
N LYS A 109 3.38 1.64 -0.27
CA LYS A 109 2.95 0.35 0.27
C LYS A 109 1.77 -0.14 -0.54
N ASN A 110 1.63 -1.44 -0.65
CA ASN A 110 0.48 -2.06 -1.30
C ASN A 110 -0.20 -2.99 -0.31
N ALA A 111 -1.52 -3.07 -0.37
CA ALA A 111 -2.31 -4.05 0.35
C ALA A 111 -3.19 -4.81 -0.63
N CYS A 112 -3.49 -6.05 -0.30
CA CYS A 112 -4.41 -6.87 -1.06
C CYS A 112 -5.84 -6.36 -0.88
N PRO A 113 -6.61 -6.16 -1.97
CA PRO A 113 -8.00 -5.76 -1.88
C PRO A 113 -8.94 -6.90 -1.46
N ASN A 114 -8.48 -8.15 -1.55
CA ASN A 114 -9.27 -9.31 -1.16
C ASN A 114 -9.50 -9.32 0.36
N PRO A 115 -10.75 -9.31 0.83
CA PRO A 115 -11.11 -9.29 2.25
C PRO A 115 -10.53 -10.48 3.04
N ASP A 116 -10.41 -11.64 2.41
CA ASP A 116 -9.89 -12.85 3.04
C ASP A 116 -8.36 -12.88 3.15
N CYS A 117 -7.67 -12.11 2.33
CA CYS A 117 -6.21 -12.07 2.30
C CYS A 117 -5.63 -10.88 3.05
N GLN A 118 -6.04 -9.68 2.72
CA GLN A 118 -5.63 -8.40 3.32
C GLN A 118 -4.11 -8.24 3.53
N ALA A 119 -3.28 -8.99 2.81
CA ALA A 119 -1.82 -8.97 2.96
C ALA A 119 -1.24 -7.60 2.56
N SER A 120 -0.24 -7.13 3.31
CA SER A 120 0.49 -5.90 3.02
C SER A 120 1.89 -6.23 2.51
N PHE A 121 2.29 -5.65 1.38
CA PHE A 121 3.58 -5.92 0.72
C PHE A 121 4.13 -4.67 0.03
N LEU A 122 5.45 -4.66 -0.19
CA LEU A 122 6.14 -3.55 -0.85
C LEU A 122 6.17 -3.73 -2.37
N ILE A 123 6.34 -4.96 -2.84
CA ILE A 123 6.52 -5.28 -4.26
C ILE A 123 5.52 -6.36 -4.65
N PRO A 124 4.56 -6.04 -5.51
CA PRO A 124 3.63 -6.99 -6.09
C PRO A 124 4.29 -8.03 -7.01
N THR A 125 3.54 -9.02 -7.39
CA THR A 125 3.80 -9.85 -8.55
C THR A 125 3.32 -9.12 -9.81
N TYR A 126 4.16 -9.05 -10.85
CA TYR A 126 3.84 -8.31 -12.07
C TYR A 126 3.65 -9.24 -13.26
N GLU A 127 2.64 -8.93 -14.08
CA GLU A 127 2.35 -9.66 -15.30
C GLU A 127 3.17 -9.11 -16.48
N CYS A 128 3.70 -10.02 -17.29
CA CYS A 128 4.36 -9.64 -18.53
C CYS A 128 3.32 -9.24 -19.60
N PRO A 129 3.38 -8.01 -20.14
CA PRO A 129 2.40 -7.57 -21.14
C PRO A 129 2.50 -8.32 -22.47
N GLY A 130 3.57 -9.09 -22.70
CA GLY A 130 3.76 -9.83 -23.96
C GLY A 130 3.24 -11.28 -23.92
N CYS A 131 3.25 -11.93 -22.76
CA CYS A 131 2.87 -13.35 -22.67
C CYS A 131 2.00 -13.70 -21.46
N GLY A 132 1.69 -12.73 -20.57
CA GLY A 132 0.88 -12.98 -19.37
C GLY A 132 1.62 -13.66 -18.22
N GLU A 133 2.89 -14.06 -18.39
CA GLU A 133 3.66 -14.72 -17.34
C GLU A 133 3.91 -13.81 -16.13
N LYS A 134 3.85 -14.38 -14.94
CA LYS A 134 3.97 -13.65 -13.68
C LYS A 134 5.40 -13.63 -13.16
N HIS A 135 5.88 -12.43 -12.89
CA HIS A 135 7.21 -12.16 -12.35
C HIS A 135 7.12 -11.74 -10.90
N THR A 136 7.51 -12.59 -9.99
CA THR A 136 7.64 -12.24 -8.58
C THR A 136 8.93 -11.44 -8.35
N ASN A 137 8.89 -10.55 -7.36
CA ASN A 137 10.07 -9.78 -6.93
C ASN A 137 10.81 -9.10 -8.11
N LEU A 138 10.06 -8.32 -8.90
CA LEU A 138 10.58 -7.62 -10.09
C LEU A 138 11.43 -6.41 -9.65
N VAL A 139 12.65 -6.69 -9.21
CA VAL A 139 13.65 -5.70 -8.77
C VAL A 139 14.95 -5.88 -9.56
N PRO A 140 15.88 -4.92 -9.54
CA PRO A 140 17.22 -5.13 -10.06
C PRO A 140 17.81 -6.43 -9.50
N SER A 141 18.26 -7.32 -10.38
CA SER A 141 18.69 -8.68 -10.02
C SER A 141 19.54 -9.30 -11.12
N LYS A 142 19.97 -10.56 -10.92
CA LYS A 142 20.68 -11.35 -11.96
C LYS A 142 19.93 -11.48 -13.29
N TYR A 143 18.63 -11.22 -13.32
CA TYR A 143 17.80 -11.23 -14.53
C TYR A 143 17.81 -9.91 -15.29
N GLY A 144 18.48 -8.89 -14.79
CA GLY A 144 18.64 -7.57 -15.38
C GLY A 144 18.66 -6.47 -14.33
N ILE A 145 19.42 -5.41 -14.61
CA ILE A 145 19.61 -4.28 -13.70
C ILE A 145 18.48 -3.26 -13.88
N LEU A 146 18.37 -2.65 -15.06
CA LEU A 146 17.33 -1.67 -15.39
C LEU A 146 16.07 -2.32 -15.96
N LYS A 147 16.23 -3.39 -16.71
CA LYS A 147 15.15 -4.14 -17.35
C LYS A 147 15.39 -5.63 -17.23
N ARG A 148 14.38 -6.38 -16.83
CA ARG A 148 14.35 -7.84 -16.84
C ARG A 148 13.81 -8.31 -18.18
N THR A 149 14.48 -9.26 -18.84
CA THR A 149 13.98 -9.84 -20.08
C THR A 149 13.21 -11.11 -19.77
N CYS A 150 11.91 -11.10 -20.06
CA CYS A 150 11.06 -12.28 -19.98
C CYS A 150 11.52 -13.36 -20.97
N LEU A 151 11.14 -14.61 -20.76
CA LEU A 151 11.42 -15.70 -21.71
C LEU A 151 10.83 -15.43 -23.10
N CYS A 152 9.69 -14.74 -23.20
CA CYS A 152 9.09 -14.31 -24.46
C CYS A 152 9.85 -13.18 -25.17
N GLY A 153 10.88 -12.60 -24.53
CA GLY A 153 11.67 -11.50 -25.11
C GLY A 153 11.24 -10.08 -24.65
N THR A 154 10.08 -9.93 -24.02
CA THR A 154 9.61 -8.63 -23.52
C THR A 154 10.51 -8.10 -22.39
N LYS A 155 10.83 -6.81 -22.45
CA LYS A 155 11.67 -6.12 -21.45
C LYS A 155 10.81 -5.44 -20.40
N LEU A 156 10.88 -5.90 -19.15
CA LEU A 156 10.13 -5.38 -18.01
C LEU A 156 10.98 -4.41 -17.18
N PRO A 157 10.50 -3.22 -16.82
CA PRO A 157 11.21 -2.29 -15.94
C PRO A 157 11.36 -2.89 -14.54
N THR A 158 12.54 -2.72 -13.92
CA THR A 158 12.85 -3.30 -12.60
C THR A 158 12.74 -2.32 -11.44
N THR A 159 12.56 -1.02 -11.72
CA THR A 159 12.45 0.04 -10.72
C THR A 159 11.17 0.87 -10.92
N PHE A 160 10.67 1.50 -9.87
CA PHE A 160 9.53 2.43 -9.98
C PHE A 160 9.85 3.64 -10.84
N LEU A 161 11.08 4.16 -10.77
CA LEU A 161 11.54 5.27 -11.61
C LEU A 161 11.47 4.92 -13.11
N ASN A 162 11.62 3.65 -13.46
CA ASN A 162 11.59 3.18 -14.84
C ASN A 162 10.21 2.65 -15.28
N GLY A 163 9.15 2.92 -14.50
CA GLY A 163 7.76 2.61 -14.84
C GLY A 163 7.26 1.24 -14.40
N ARG A 164 7.91 0.56 -13.46
CA ARG A 164 7.44 -0.73 -12.92
C ARG A 164 6.01 -0.66 -12.39
N GLY A 165 5.62 0.45 -11.75
CA GLY A 165 4.29 0.63 -11.16
C GLY A 165 3.14 0.61 -12.17
N GLN A 166 3.40 0.80 -13.45
CA GLN A 166 2.40 0.81 -14.52
C GLN A 166 2.06 -0.57 -15.06
N LEU A 167 2.83 -1.60 -14.68
CA LEU A 167 2.53 -2.98 -15.08
C LEU A 167 1.33 -3.51 -14.30
N LYS A 168 0.56 -4.38 -14.94
CA LYS A 168 -0.48 -5.14 -14.23
C LYS A 168 0.15 -5.90 -13.08
N ALA A 169 -0.46 -5.79 -11.91
CA ALA A 169 0.08 -6.31 -10.69
C ALA A 169 -0.93 -7.21 -9.94
N TYR A 170 -0.39 -8.12 -9.17
CA TYR A 170 -1.17 -9.10 -8.41
C TYR A 170 -0.61 -9.22 -6.99
N CYS A 171 -1.48 -9.62 -6.07
CA CYS A 171 -1.07 -9.95 -4.72
C CYS A 171 -0.10 -11.13 -4.73
N PRO A 172 1.06 -11.05 -4.06
CA PRO A 172 2.01 -12.18 -4.03
C PRO A 172 1.51 -13.38 -3.22
N GLU A 173 0.49 -13.21 -2.36
CA GLU A 173 -0.04 -14.25 -1.48
C GLU A 173 -1.25 -14.98 -2.07
N CYS A 174 -2.26 -14.25 -2.56
CA CYS A 174 -3.52 -14.85 -3.04
C CYS A 174 -3.77 -14.64 -4.54
N ASP A 175 -2.83 -13.99 -5.24
CA ASP A 175 -2.89 -13.76 -6.69
C ASP A 175 -4.08 -12.88 -7.16
N THR A 176 -4.75 -12.19 -6.25
CA THR A 176 -5.80 -11.23 -6.60
C THR A 176 -5.21 -10.05 -7.37
N ALA A 177 -5.86 -9.65 -8.45
CA ALA A 177 -5.44 -8.52 -9.28
C ALA A 177 -5.48 -7.21 -8.48
N LEU A 178 -4.43 -6.41 -8.62
CA LEU A 178 -4.34 -5.07 -8.04
C LEU A 178 -4.72 -4.05 -9.12
N SER A 179 -5.72 -3.24 -8.84
CA SER A 179 -6.15 -2.19 -9.75
C SER A 179 -5.27 -0.94 -9.61
N GLY A 180 -5.02 -0.24 -10.72
CA GLY A 180 -4.32 1.04 -10.74
C GLY A 180 -2.79 0.98 -10.58
N ASP A 181 -2.16 2.16 -10.47
CA ASP A 181 -0.72 2.31 -10.37
C ASP A 181 -0.20 1.90 -8.98
N THR A 182 0.65 0.87 -8.93
CA THR A 182 1.25 0.36 -7.69
C THR A 182 2.34 1.27 -7.12
N ALA A 183 2.72 2.34 -7.80
CA ALA A 183 3.63 3.39 -7.31
C ALA A 183 2.92 4.45 -6.45
N SER A 184 1.62 4.31 -6.16
CA SER A 184 0.85 5.27 -5.38
C SER A 184 1.07 5.13 -3.87
N ARG A 185 0.90 6.25 -3.13
CA ARG A 185 0.84 6.22 -1.66
C ARG A 185 -0.49 5.64 -1.24
N GLN A 186 -0.46 4.71 -0.30
CA GLN A 186 -1.67 4.10 0.24
C GLN A 186 -2.09 4.76 1.54
N TYR A 187 -3.39 5.03 1.64
CA TYR A 187 -4.06 5.49 2.87
C TYR A 187 -5.29 4.63 3.10
N ALA A 188 -5.46 4.14 4.31
CA ALA A 188 -6.58 3.30 4.70
C ALA A 188 -7.31 3.94 5.88
N PHE A 189 -8.63 4.03 5.76
CA PHE A 189 -9.53 4.63 6.75
C PHE A 189 -10.71 3.69 7.00
N PRO A 190 -10.60 2.79 7.99
CA PRO A 190 -11.74 2.04 8.47
C PRO A 190 -12.79 2.97 9.10
N VAL A 191 -14.04 2.78 8.72
CA VAL A 191 -15.20 3.47 9.30
C VAL A 191 -15.86 2.53 10.31
N ILE A 192 -15.93 2.98 11.55
CA ILE A 192 -16.33 2.22 12.71
C ILE A 192 -17.55 2.85 13.35
N GLY A 193 -18.40 2.05 13.96
CA GLY A 193 -19.59 2.51 14.67
C GLY A 193 -20.60 1.38 14.81
N GLY A 194 -21.60 1.58 15.64
CA GLY A 194 -22.65 0.62 15.90
C GLY A 194 -23.52 0.28 14.68
N PRO A 195 -24.41 -0.70 14.81
CA PRO A 195 -25.42 -0.94 13.80
C PRO A 195 -26.35 0.27 13.68
N SER A 196 -26.84 0.56 12.49
CA SER A 196 -27.80 1.67 12.22
C SER A 196 -27.30 3.10 12.50
N VAL A 197 -26.01 3.32 12.79
CA VAL A 197 -25.47 4.69 12.94
C VAL A 197 -25.32 5.44 11.62
N GLY A 198 -25.56 4.80 10.46
CA GLY A 198 -25.52 5.41 9.13
C GLY A 198 -24.16 5.35 8.43
N LYS A 199 -23.26 4.39 8.77
CA LYS A 199 -21.93 4.25 8.15
C LYS A 199 -21.95 4.20 6.63
N THR A 200 -22.71 3.29 6.04
CA THR A 200 -22.80 3.10 4.59
C THR A 200 -23.33 4.34 3.87
N CYS A 201 -24.33 5.01 4.46
CA CYS A 201 -24.85 6.28 3.94
C CYS A 201 -23.76 7.36 4.02
N PHE A 202 -23.10 7.50 5.16
CA PHE A 202 -22.00 8.45 5.36
C PHE A 202 -20.88 8.26 4.34
N ILE A 203 -20.44 7.02 4.12
CA ILE A 203 -19.35 6.72 3.16
C ILE A 203 -19.76 7.14 1.75
N ASN A 204 -20.95 6.74 1.29
CA ASN A 204 -21.40 7.04 -0.07
C ASN A 204 -21.60 8.55 -0.26
N MET A 205 -22.25 9.24 0.67
CA MET A 205 -22.43 10.69 0.59
C MET A 205 -21.10 11.45 0.68
N ALA A 206 -20.18 11.03 1.55
CA ALA A 206 -18.87 11.65 1.66
C ALA A 206 -18.04 11.47 0.39
N ILE A 207 -18.08 10.31 -0.25
CA ILE A 207 -17.40 10.06 -1.54
C ILE A 207 -18.01 10.93 -2.62
N ASP A 208 -19.34 10.99 -2.71
CA ASP A 208 -20.05 11.81 -3.68
C ASP A 208 -19.69 13.29 -3.55
N GLN A 209 -19.79 13.87 -2.35
CA GLN A 209 -19.42 15.26 -2.08
C GLN A 209 -17.93 15.53 -2.33
N MET A 210 -17.05 14.58 -2.00
CA MET A 210 -15.64 14.73 -2.30
C MET A 210 -15.38 14.77 -3.82
N MET A 211 -16.11 14.00 -4.60
CA MET A 211 -15.93 13.93 -6.06
C MET A 211 -16.63 15.09 -6.79
N SER A 212 -17.84 15.48 -6.35
CA SER A 212 -18.65 16.52 -6.99
C SER A 212 -18.19 17.94 -6.63
N ASP A 213 -17.84 18.18 -5.37
CA ASP A 213 -17.63 19.53 -4.85
C ASP A 213 -16.18 19.78 -4.42
N VAL A 214 -15.66 18.96 -3.47
CA VAL A 214 -14.39 19.25 -2.82
C VAL A 214 -13.20 19.10 -3.76
N ALA A 215 -13.18 18.03 -4.55
CA ALA A 215 -12.06 17.77 -5.46
C ALA A 215 -11.99 18.80 -6.59
N PRO A 216 -13.10 19.16 -7.28
CA PRO A 216 -13.09 20.22 -8.28
C PRO A 216 -12.71 21.59 -7.71
N ALA A 217 -13.29 21.99 -6.55
CA ALA A 217 -12.96 23.27 -5.91
C ALA A 217 -11.48 23.44 -5.57
N ARG A 218 -10.76 22.33 -5.34
CA ARG A 218 -9.35 22.30 -5.02
C ARG A 218 -8.45 21.92 -6.20
N SER A 219 -9.04 21.74 -7.39
CA SER A 219 -8.34 21.24 -8.59
C SER A 219 -7.71 19.87 -8.37
N TRP A 220 -8.29 19.04 -7.53
CA TRP A 220 -7.91 17.65 -7.32
C TRP A 220 -8.58 16.76 -8.38
N LYS A 221 -7.92 15.67 -8.75
CA LYS A 221 -8.54 14.62 -9.57
C LYS A 221 -8.81 13.41 -8.69
N MET A 222 -10.08 13.05 -8.57
CA MET A 222 -10.52 11.89 -7.81
C MET A 222 -11.32 10.96 -8.72
N SER A 223 -11.08 9.66 -8.61
CA SER A 223 -11.78 8.63 -9.40
C SER A 223 -11.78 7.31 -8.66
N PHE A 224 -12.77 6.47 -8.93
CA PHE A 224 -12.71 5.07 -8.50
C PHE A 224 -11.57 4.35 -9.21
N ILE A 225 -11.02 3.31 -8.57
CA ILE A 225 -9.99 2.45 -9.13
C ILE A 225 -10.63 1.23 -9.79
N SER A 226 -11.78 0.77 -9.28
CA SER A 226 -12.53 -0.39 -9.76
C SER A 226 -13.88 0.03 -10.32
N ASP A 227 -14.20 -0.46 -11.51
CA ASP A 227 -15.51 -0.24 -12.17
C ASP A 227 -16.67 -0.86 -11.35
N THR A 228 -16.40 -1.92 -10.57
CA THR A 228 -17.39 -2.55 -9.71
C THR A 228 -17.79 -1.60 -8.58
N GLU A 229 -16.81 -1.05 -7.88
CA GLU A 229 -17.04 -0.11 -6.77
C GLU A 229 -17.73 1.18 -7.25
N GLU A 230 -17.39 1.66 -8.45
CA GLU A 230 -18.07 2.80 -9.09
C GLU A 230 -19.55 2.51 -9.36
N LYS A 231 -19.87 1.30 -9.85
CA LYS A 231 -21.26 0.87 -10.08
C LYS A 231 -22.03 0.71 -8.79
N ASP A 232 -21.42 0.11 -7.78
CA ASP A 232 -22.05 -0.08 -6.46
C ASP A 232 -22.35 1.27 -5.80
N HIS A 233 -21.41 2.22 -5.87
CA HIS A 233 -21.61 3.59 -5.42
C HIS A 233 -22.73 4.28 -6.20
N ALA A 234 -22.74 4.18 -7.52
CA ALA A 234 -23.78 4.78 -8.36
C ALA A 234 -25.16 4.22 -8.06
N LEU A 235 -25.29 2.92 -7.77
CA LEU A 235 -26.55 2.31 -7.33
C LEU A 235 -26.98 2.81 -5.95
N ALA A 236 -26.04 2.94 -5.01
CA ALA A 236 -26.32 3.50 -3.69
C ALA A 236 -26.81 4.95 -3.78
N MET A 237 -26.12 5.79 -4.56
CA MET A 237 -26.51 7.18 -4.77
C MET A 237 -27.86 7.31 -5.48
N LYS A 238 -28.14 6.42 -6.46
CA LYS A 238 -29.46 6.37 -7.10
C LYS A 238 -30.57 6.10 -6.09
N SER A 239 -30.38 5.17 -5.17
CA SER A 239 -31.36 4.88 -4.11
C SER A 239 -31.55 6.08 -3.18
N LEU A 240 -30.46 6.70 -2.72
CA LEU A 240 -30.50 7.88 -1.87
C LEU A 240 -31.19 9.06 -2.56
N ASN A 241 -30.91 9.30 -3.83
CA ASN A 241 -31.57 10.35 -4.64
C ASN A 241 -33.07 10.08 -4.88
N GLN A 242 -33.50 8.83 -4.73
CA GLN A 242 -34.91 8.46 -4.78
C GLN A 242 -35.59 8.49 -3.38
N GLY A 243 -34.89 8.89 -2.34
CA GLY A 243 -35.38 8.88 -0.96
C GLY A 243 -35.49 7.47 -0.36
N VAL A 244 -34.76 6.50 -0.90
CA VAL A 244 -34.76 5.13 -0.39
C VAL A 244 -33.49 4.92 0.44
N ARG A 245 -33.68 4.52 1.70
CA ARG A 245 -32.55 4.22 2.59
C ARG A 245 -31.81 2.98 2.13
N LEU A 246 -30.48 3.01 2.26
CA LEU A 246 -29.66 1.86 1.94
C LEU A 246 -29.93 0.70 2.90
N MET A 247 -29.92 -0.52 2.36
CA MET A 247 -30.05 -1.73 3.18
C MET A 247 -28.85 -1.87 4.12
N LYS A 248 -29.06 -2.56 5.24
CA LYS A 248 -27.97 -2.87 6.18
C LYS A 248 -26.89 -3.69 5.48
N THR A 249 -25.64 -3.36 5.75
CA THR A 249 -24.50 -4.14 5.31
C THR A 249 -24.58 -5.56 5.91
N GLU A 250 -24.42 -6.59 5.08
CA GLU A 250 -24.49 -7.98 5.53
C GLU A 250 -23.47 -8.29 6.63
N LEU A 251 -23.84 -9.19 7.54
CA LEU A 251 -22.96 -9.73 8.57
C LEU A 251 -21.67 -10.26 7.91
N ASN A 252 -20.51 -9.90 8.46
CA ASN A 252 -19.20 -10.31 7.99
C ASN A 252 -18.79 -9.80 6.59
N SER A 253 -19.53 -8.89 5.97
CA SER A 253 -19.07 -8.25 4.75
C SER A 253 -18.14 -7.07 5.06
N LEU A 254 -16.95 -7.10 4.46
CA LEU A 254 -16.03 -5.96 4.41
C LEU A 254 -16.11 -5.36 3.02
N THR A 255 -16.80 -4.24 2.89
CA THR A 255 -16.80 -3.49 1.63
C THR A 255 -15.71 -2.44 1.68
N ALA A 256 -14.89 -2.39 0.65
CA ALA A 256 -13.83 -1.40 0.53
C ALA A 256 -14.01 -0.56 -0.73
N TYR A 257 -14.15 0.74 -0.58
CA TYR A 257 -14.07 1.67 -1.70
C TYR A 257 -12.62 2.10 -1.92
N GLN A 258 -12.13 1.90 -3.15
CA GLN A 258 -10.77 2.26 -3.55
C GLN A 258 -10.82 3.47 -4.48
N LEU A 259 -10.20 4.54 -4.03
CA LEU A 259 -10.22 5.82 -4.73
C LEU A 259 -8.80 6.26 -5.06
N MET A 260 -8.61 6.79 -6.26
CA MET A 260 -7.36 7.42 -6.66
C MET A 260 -7.49 8.94 -6.56
N LEU A 261 -6.72 9.54 -5.67
CA LEU A 261 -6.64 10.99 -5.52
C LEU A 261 -5.30 11.51 -6.07
N LYS A 262 -5.36 12.44 -7.00
CA LYS A 262 -4.17 13.15 -7.55
C LYS A 262 -4.28 14.63 -7.25
N LEU A 263 -3.29 15.15 -6.53
CA LEU A 263 -3.17 16.58 -6.25
C LEU A 263 -2.39 17.27 -7.36
N PRO A 264 -2.63 18.56 -7.65
CA PRO A 264 -2.01 19.29 -8.76
C PRO A 264 -0.48 19.28 -8.75
N ASN A 265 0.10 19.33 -7.56
CA ASN A 265 1.56 19.46 -7.35
C ASN A 265 2.25 18.15 -6.98
N GLU A 266 1.52 17.01 -6.98
CA GLU A 266 2.09 15.70 -6.63
C GLU A 266 2.26 14.83 -7.85
N LYS A 267 3.48 14.31 -8.04
CA LYS A 267 3.78 13.34 -9.12
C LYS A 267 3.21 11.95 -8.84
N ILE A 268 3.05 11.62 -7.56
CA ILE A 268 2.60 10.30 -7.09
C ILE A 268 1.19 10.44 -6.55
N GLY A 269 0.27 9.65 -7.12
CA GLY A 269 -1.12 9.61 -6.67
C GLY A 269 -1.26 9.00 -5.26
N ARG A 270 -2.39 9.28 -4.63
CA ARG A 270 -2.79 8.73 -3.34
C ARG A 270 -3.93 7.75 -3.57
N ARG A 271 -3.72 6.50 -3.18
CA ARG A 271 -4.76 5.47 -3.17
C ARG A 271 -5.40 5.49 -1.80
N ILE A 272 -6.69 5.79 -1.75
CA ILE A 272 -7.47 5.87 -0.53
C ILE A 272 -8.37 4.63 -0.47
N TYR A 273 -8.30 3.90 0.62
CA TYR A 273 -9.18 2.80 0.96
C TYR A 273 -10.11 3.26 2.07
N VAL A 274 -11.40 3.25 1.81
CA VAL A 274 -12.44 3.48 2.82
C VAL A 274 -13.13 2.15 3.06
N TYR A 275 -13.00 1.61 4.27
CA TYR A 275 -13.58 0.32 4.63
C TYR A 275 -14.89 0.54 5.37
N ASP A 276 -15.99 0.02 4.81
CA ASP A 276 -17.27 -0.07 5.50
C ASP A 276 -17.30 -1.37 6.30
N ILE A 277 -17.18 -1.23 7.61
CA ILE A 277 -17.12 -2.36 8.51
C ILE A 277 -18.49 -2.52 9.17
N SER A 278 -19.09 -3.72 9.06
CA SER A 278 -20.36 -4.01 9.72
C SER A 278 -20.28 -3.74 11.23
N GLY A 279 -21.24 -2.98 11.76
CA GLY A 279 -21.30 -2.65 13.18
C GLY A 279 -21.50 -3.87 14.09
N GLU A 280 -21.97 -4.97 13.52
CA GLU A 280 -22.19 -6.23 14.22
C GLU A 280 -20.88 -7.02 14.42
N MET A 281 -19.84 -6.77 13.61
CA MET A 281 -18.51 -7.34 13.82
C MET A 281 -17.87 -6.94 15.16
N PHE A 282 -18.38 -5.88 15.81
CA PHE A 282 -17.94 -5.48 17.15
C PHE A 282 -18.71 -6.19 18.27
N SER A 283 -19.42 -7.28 17.97
CA SER A 283 -20.08 -8.09 18.99
C SER A 283 -19.16 -9.08 19.69
N SER A 284 -18.06 -9.48 19.05
CA SER A 284 -17.06 -10.35 19.66
C SER A 284 -15.63 -9.90 19.37
N SER A 285 -14.73 -10.12 20.31
CA SER A 285 -13.31 -9.80 20.14
C SER A 285 -12.61 -10.67 19.10
N SER A 286 -13.16 -11.85 18.75
CA SER A 286 -12.61 -12.76 17.74
C SER A 286 -12.80 -12.23 16.32
N ASP A 287 -13.91 -11.56 16.04
CA ASP A 287 -14.24 -11.11 14.69
C ASP A 287 -13.37 -9.94 14.24
N VAL A 288 -13.00 -9.07 15.17
CA VAL A 288 -12.12 -7.94 14.87
C VAL A 288 -10.66 -8.38 14.68
N GLN A 289 -10.20 -9.46 15.35
CA GLN A 289 -8.83 -9.96 15.21
C GLN A 289 -8.50 -10.44 13.80
N ASN A 290 -9.49 -10.91 13.05
CA ASN A 290 -9.31 -11.42 11.69
C ASN A 290 -9.26 -10.29 10.65
N ASN A 291 -9.51 -9.03 11.04
CA ASN A 291 -9.52 -7.93 10.10
C ASN A 291 -8.16 -7.20 10.06
N LEU A 292 -7.27 -7.65 9.19
CA LEU A 292 -5.94 -7.06 8.99
C LEU A 292 -5.97 -5.62 8.46
N ALA A 293 -7.12 -5.11 7.97
CA ALA A 293 -7.27 -3.73 7.51
C ALA A 293 -6.92 -2.72 8.61
N TYR A 294 -7.15 -3.06 9.88
CA TYR A 294 -6.76 -2.22 11.01
C TYR A 294 -5.25 -2.08 11.16
N SER A 295 -4.48 -3.10 10.81
CA SER A 295 -3.03 -3.13 11.01
C SER A 295 -2.29 -2.09 10.19
N TYR A 296 -2.79 -1.75 9.02
CA TYR A 296 -2.20 -0.75 8.11
C TYR A 296 -3.03 0.54 7.99
N ALA A 297 -4.09 0.70 8.79
CA ALA A 297 -4.87 1.93 8.84
C ALA A 297 -4.00 3.15 9.17
N ASN A 298 -4.21 4.24 8.45
CA ASN A 298 -3.53 5.51 8.70
C ASN A 298 -4.27 6.37 9.72
N GLY A 299 -5.57 6.16 9.83
CA GLY A 299 -6.47 6.77 10.78
C GLY A 299 -7.79 6.02 10.80
N PHE A 300 -8.64 6.37 11.72
CA PHE A 300 -9.96 5.76 11.91
C PHE A 300 -11.03 6.84 11.86
N ILE A 301 -12.21 6.48 11.37
CA ILE A 301 -13.41 7.30 11.42
C ILE A 301 -14.39 6.56 12.32
N PHE A 302 -14.76 7.17 13.43
CA PHE A 302 -15.70 6.61 14.39
C PHE A 302 -17.01 7.38 14.35
N ILE A 303 -18.10 6.72 13.95
CA ILE A 303 -19.41 7.36 13.82
C ILE A 303 -20.24 7.07 15.07
N ILE A 304 -20.75 8.14 15.68
CA ILE A 304 -21.63 8.12 16.84
C ILE A 304 -23.04 8.50 16.39
N ASP A 305 -24.02 7.76 16.89
CA ASP A 305 -25.42 8.12 16.85
C ASP A 305 -25.76 8.90 18.14
N PRO A 306 -26.13 10.18 18.08
CA PRO A 306 -26.45 10.97 19.27
C PRO A 306 -27.64 10.41 20.08
N LEU A 307 -28.52 9.63 19.44
CA LEU A 307 -29.66 8.99 20.13
C LEU A 307 -29.22 7.84 21.06
N THR A 308 -27.98 7.42 21.03
CA THR A 308 -27.41 6.48 22.02
C THR A 308 -27.00 7.16 23.33
N LEU A 309 -26.96 8.50 23.35
CA LEU A 309 -26.76 9.30 24.55
C LEU A 309 -28.10 9.42 25.30
N ASN A 310 -28.24 8.65 26.37
CA ASN A 310 -29.55 8.55 27.10
C ASN A 310 -30.14 9.92 27.48
N GLN A 311 -29.30 10.84 27.96
CA GLN A 311 -29.74 12.18 28.33
C GLN A 311 -30.24 12.97 27.11
N PHE A 312 -29.52 12.89 25.98
CA PHE A 312 -29.94 13.57 24.75
C PHE A 312 -31.22 12.93 24.18
N ALA A 313 -31.32 11.61 24.18
CA ALA A 313 -32.52 10.91 23.73
C ALA A 313 -33.76 11.33 24.52
N MET A 314 -33.67 11.47 25.85
CA MET A 314 -34.74 11.98 26.72
C MET A 314 -35.10 13.45 26.39
N ASP A 315 -34.12 14.31 26.12
CA ASP A 315 -34.35 15.73 25.80
C ASP A 315 -35.09 15.92 24.47
N VAL A 316 -35.03 14.94 23.57
CA VAL A 316 -35.68 15.03 22.25
C VAL A 316 -36.84 14.07 22.06
N GLU A 317 -37.18 13.21 23.04
CA GLU A 317 -38.25 12.20 22.96
C GLU A 317 -39.60 12.80 22.61
N ASP A 318 -39.95 13.96 23.21
CA ASP A 318 -41.20 14.66 22.94
C ASP A 318 -41.24 15.34 21.55
N LYS A 319 -40.11 15.48 20.87
CA LYS A 319 -39.99 16.26 19.63
C LYS A 319 -39.74 15.38 18.40
N VAL A 320 -39.30 14.14 18.62
CA VAL A 320 -38.79 13.26 17.57
C VAL A 320 -39.28 11.84 17.77
N ASP A 321 -39.81 11.23 16.72
CA ASP A 321 -40.03 9.79 16.71
C ASP A 321 -38.69 9.05 16.63
N LEU A 322 -38.19 8.59 17.76
CA LEU A 322 -36.89 7.87 17.87
C LEU A 322 -36.83 6.62 16.99
N ASN A 323 -37.99 5.95 16.79
CA ASN A 323 -38.08 4.77 15.93
C ASN A 323 -37.89 5.13 14.47
N ALA A 324 -38.38 6.25 14.02
CA ALA A 324 -38.22 6.73 12.65
C ALA A 324 -36.77 7.06 12.29
N TYR A 325 -35.96 7.53 13.26
CA TYR A 325 -34.52 7.75 13.07
C TYR A 325 -33.68 6.46 13.16
N GLY A 326 -34.26 5.35 13.62
CA GLY A 326 -33.57 4.06 13.71
C GLY A 326 -32.34 4.16 14.60
N ALA A 327 -32.53 4.42 15.90
CA ALA A 327 -31.44 4.53 16.87
C ALA A 327 -30.54 3.27 16.89
N SER A 328 -29.24 3.45 17.12
CA SER A 328 -28.31 2.35 17.29
C SER A 328 -28.63 1.56 18.56
N SER A 329 -28.54 0.25 18.49
CA SER A 329 -28.79 -0.65 19.62
C SER A 329 -27.58 -0.93 20.49
N LYS A 330 -26.40 -0.43 20.12
CA LYS A 330 -25.12 -0.68 20.83
C LYS A 330 -24.52 0.60 21.35
N ASP A 331 -23.97 0.49 22.56
CA ASP A 331 -23.20 1.55 23.17
C ASP A 331 -21.86 1.75 22.40
N PHE A 332 -21.58 3.00 22.07
CA PHE A 332 -20.36 3.39 21.37
C PHE A 332 -19.11 3.27 22.27
N ASP A 333 -19.24 3.38 23.60
CA ASP A 333 -18.16 3.13 24.55
C ASP A 333 -17.70 1.66 24.49
N ASP A 334 -18.62 0.72 24.43
CA ASP A 334 -18.32 -0.70 24.29
C ASP A 334 -17.60 -0.98 22.95
N ILE A 335 -18.06 -0.37 21.87
CA ILE A 335 -17.43 -0.50 20.54
C ILE A 335 -16.00 0.02 20.55
N LEU A 336 -15.77 1.19 21.15
CA LEU A 336 -14.44 1.78 21.29
C LEU A 336 -13.52 0.86 22.10
N ASN A 337 -14.00 0.34 23.23
CA ASN A 337 -13.22 -0.55 24.08
C ASN A 337 -12.83 -1.86 23.37
N ILE A 338 -13.78 -2.50 22.69
CA ILE A 338 -13.49 -3.70 21.88
C ILE A 338 -12.46 -3.40 20.77
N MET A 339 -12.62 -2.28 20.08
CA MET A 339 -11.68 -1.82 19.07
C MET A 339 -10.27 -1.63 19.67
N LEU A 340 -10.15 -0.94 20.79
CA LEU A 340 -8.88 -0.67 21.44
C LEU A 340 -8.17 -1.95 21.89
N ILE A 341 -8.88 -2.88 22.53
CA ILE A 341 -8.34 -4.18 22.94
C ILE A 341 -7.73 -4.93 21.74
N ASN A 342 -8.40 -4.89 20.59
CA ASN A 342 -7.91 -5.57 19.40
C ASN A 342 -6.72 -4.85 18.76
N LEU A 343 -6.74 -3.52 18.69
CA LEU A 343 -5.62 -2.73 18.20
C LEU A 343 -4.38 -2.89 19.10
N GLU A 344 -4.55 -2.90 20.41
CA GLU A 344 -3.46 -3.15 21.37
C GLU A 344 -2.82 -4.52 21.17
N LYS A 345 -3.63 -5.56 20.98
CA LYS A 345 -3.13 -6.91 20.65
C LYS A 345 -2.40 -6.94 19.30
N MET A 346 -2.99 -6.35 18.26
CA MET A 346 -2.40 -6.33 16.91
C MET A 346 -1.05 -5.61 16.86
N PHE A 347 -0.91 -4.51 17.59
CA PHE A 347 0.30 -3.69 17.61
C PHE A 347 1.26 -4.05 18.74
N GLY A 348 0.89 -4.99 19.62
CA GLY A 348 1.69 -5.35 20.78
C GLY A 348 1.85 -4.20 21.78
N LEU A 349 0.85 -3.33 21.89
CA LEU A 349 0.86 -2.17 22.77
C LEU A 349 0.47 -2.56 24.21
N LYS A 350 0.98 -1.81 25.17
CA LYS A 350 0.58 -1.90 26.57
C LYS A 350 -0.49 -0.85 26.88
N ASP A 351 -1.24 -1.02 27.93
CA ASP A 351 -2.33 -0.13 28.34
C ASP A 351 -1.97 1.37 28.40
N LYS A 352 -0.70 1.69 28.64
CA LYS A 352 -0.20 3.07 28.71
C LYS A 352 0.27 3.64 27.38
N ASP A 353 0.34 2.81 26.33
CA ASP A 353 0.87 3.22 25.03
C ASP A 353 -0.20 3.93 24.22
N THR A 354 0.21 4.98 23.52
CA THR A 354 -0.63 5.72 22.58
C THR A 354 -0.48 5.16 21.17
N LEU A 355 -1.59 4.90 20.51
CA LEU A 355 -1.64 4.55 19.10
C LEU A 355 -1.12 5.72 18.25
N LYS A 356 -0.09 5.49 17.45
CA LYS A 356 0.45 6.50 16.50
C LYS A 356 -0.48 6.67 15.28
N ARG A 357 -1.77 6.76 15.53
CA ARG A 357 -2.85 6.91 14.54
C ARG A 357 -3.78 8.04 14.95
N ASN A 358 -4.47 8.63 13.98
CA ASN A 358 -5.45 9.67 14.21
C ASN A 358 -6.86 9.06 14.27
N LEU A 359 -7.75 9.68 15.04
CA LEU A 359 -9.15 9.33 15.12
C LEU A 359 -10.01 10.56 14.74
N ALA A 360 -10.93 10.38 13.81
CA ALA A 360 -12.00 11.32 13.52
C ALA A 360 -13.28 10.77 14.16
N VAL A 361 -13.83 11.46 15.12
CA VAL A 361 -15.13 11.15 15.73
C VAL A 361 -16.18 11.97 15.03
N VAL A 362 -17.19 11.31 14.46
CA VAL A 362 -18.24 11.96 13.67
C VAL A 362 -19.58 11.72 14.36
N ILE A 363 -20.21 12.79 14.86
CA ILE A 363 -21.57 12.76 15.36
C ILE A 363 -22.51 12.88 14.15
N ASN A 364 -23.17 11.79 13.81
CA ASN A 364 -24.09 11.75 12.67
C ASN A 364 -25.50 12.21 13.06
N LYS A 365 -26.39 12.28 12.09
CA LYS A 365 -27.80 12.66 12.29
C LYS A 365 -27.98 14.06 12.89
N VAL A 366 -27.14 15.02 12.50
CA VAL A 366 -27.26 16.41 13.00
C VAL A 366 -28.56 17.09 12.60
N ASP A 367 -29.30 16.51 11.66
CA ASP A 367 -30.64 16.89 11.24
C ASP A 367 -31.73 16.63 12.32
N ILE A 368 -31.42 15.96 13.41
CA ILE A 368 -32.29 15.81 14.55
C ILE A 368 -32.59 17.20 15.13
N PRO A 369 -33.90 17.58 15.30
CA PRO A 369 -34.28 18.86 15.89
C PRO A 369 -33.50 19.12 17.19
N THR A 370 -33.08 20.37 17.39
CA THR A 370 -32.23 20.84 18.49
C THR A 370 -30.76 20.47 18.42
N LEU A 371 -30.38 19.43 17.69
CA LEU A 371 -28.95 19.02 17.59
C LEU A 371 -28.17 20.00 16.70
N GLU A 372 -28.75 20.43 15.56
CA GLU A 372 -28.12 21.41 14.69
C GLU A 372 -27.88 22.75 15.42
N GLU A 373 -28.81 23.16 16.32
CA GLU A 373 -28.64 24.35 17.15
C GLU A 373 -27.49 24.21 18.16
N LYS A 374 -27.23 22.97 18.65
CA LYS A 374 -26.20 22.69 19.67
C LYS A 374 -24.82 22.50 19.08
N ILE A 375 -24.71 21.78 17.96
CA ILE A 375 -23.41 21.37 17.38
C ILE A 375 -23.28 21.61 15.88
N GLY A 376 -24.30 22.26 15.26
CA GLY A 376 -24.27 22.59 13.84
C GLY A 376 -23.35 23.78 13.50
N GLU A 377 -23.50 24.25 12.26
CA GLU A 377 -22.69 25.34 11.75
C GLU A 377 -22.80 26.63 12.55
N THR A 378 -24.01 27.01 12.88
CA THR A 378 -24.33 28.26 13.67
C THR A 378 -23.67 28.18 15.05
N ALA A 379 -23.77 27.05 15.75
CA ALA A 379 -23.17 26.87 17.07
C ALA A 379 -21.62 26.98 16.99
N ALA A 380 -20.99 26.41 15.96
CA ALA A 380 -19.56 26.52 15.77
C ALA A 380 -19.09 27.94 15.42
N GLN A 381 -19.89 28.67 14.62
CA GLN A 381 -19.61 30.08 14.33
C GLN A 381 -19.72 30.97 15.56
N GLN A 382 -20.78 30.78 16.36
CA GLN A 382 -20.96 31.47 17.62
C GLN A 382 -19.82 31.17 18.60
N TYR A 383 -19.46 29.91 18.77
CA TYR A 383 -18.35 29.50 19.63
C TYR A 383 -17.01 30.14 19.19
N LEU A 384 -16.76 30.22 17.89
CA LEU A 384 -15.59 30.88 17.34
C LEU A 384 -15.57 32.36 17.70
N ALA A 385 -16.70 33.05 17.59
CA ALA A 385 -16.83 34.48 17.91
C ALA A 385 -16.60 34.74 19.41
N GLU A 386 -17.17 33.91 20.29
CA GLU A 386 -17.00 34.02 21.73
C GLU A 386 -15.61 33.66 22.23
N ASN A 387 -14.92 32.73 21.54
CA ASN A 387 -13.65 32.16 21.95
C ASN A 387 -12.49 32.50 21.01
N ALA A 388 -12.51 33.64 20.33
CA ALA A 388 -11.53 34.06 19.32
C ALA A 388 -10.08 34.09 19.81
N LYS A 389 -9.83 34.13 21.12
CA LYS A 389 -8.47 34.08 21.70
C LYS A 389 -7.87 32.68 21.72
N THR A 390 -8.68 31.65 21.91
CA THR A 390 -8.25 30.26 22.06
C THR A 390 -8.54 29.42 20.81
N CYS A 391 -9.56 29.76 20.06
CA CYS A 391 -10.02 29.08 18.87
C CYS A 391 -9.61 29.89 17.62
N LYS A 392 -8.77 29.32 16.75
CA LYS A 392 -8.17 30.05 15.62
C LYS A 392 -8.88 29.80 14.28
N SER A 393 -9.67 28.75 14.18
CA SER A 393 -10.35 28.38 12.95
C SER A 393 -11.74 27.85 13.22
N TYR A 394 -12.59 27.91 12.19
CA TYR A 394 -13.92 27.26 12.22
C TYR A 394 -13.84 25.77 12.56
N MET A 395 -12.79 25.09 12.04
CA MET A 395 -12.57 23.67 12.32
C MET A 395 -12.25 23.39 13.79
N ASP A 396 -11.50 24.30 14.45
CA ASP A 396 -11.21 24.15 15.87
C ASP A 396 -12.46 24.45 16.73
N ALA A 397 -13.31 25.40 16.29
CA ALA A 397 -14.57 25.68 16.94
C ALA A 397 -15.53 24.49 16.87
N ARG A 398 -15.68 23.90 15.68
CA ARG A 398 -16.53 22.71 15.49
C ARG A 398 -16.03 21.52 16.31
N ASP A 399 -14.74 21.29 16.34
CA ASP A 399 -14.11 20.27 17.18
C ASP A 399 -14.47 20.47 18.67
N ALA A 400 -14.33 21.71 19.17
CA ALA A 400 -14.62 22.04 20.56
C ALA A 400 -16.11 21.88 20.91
N VAL A 401 -17.01 22.36 20.05
CA VAL A 401 -18.46 22.28 20.26
C VAL A 401 -18.92 20.82 20.29
N CYS A 402 -18.46 19.99 19.37
CA CYS A 402 -18.78 18.56 19.34
C CYS A 402 -18.23 17.81 20.56
N ARG A 403 -17.01 18.12 20.95
CA ARG A 403 -16.37 17.55 22.14
C ARG A 403 -17.14 17.89 23.41
N ASN A 404 -17.50 19.18 23.58
CA ASN A 404 -18.24 19.66 24.72
C ASN A 404 -19.66 19.03 24.81
N PHE A 405 -20.30 18.86 23.65
CA PHE A 405 -21.60 18.17 23.58
C PHE A 405 -21.51 16.73 24.10
N LEU A 406 -20.49 15.98 23.67
CA LEU A 406 -20.31 14.61 24.15
C LEU A 406 -20.06 14.56 25.68
N GLU A 407 -19.28 15.50 26.22
CA GLU A 407 -19.04 15.60 27.66
C GLU A 407 -20.32 15.98 28.43
N GLU A 408 -21.06 16.94 27.92
CA GLU A 408 -22.35 17.41 28.54
C GLU A 408 -23.37 16.29 28.61
N TYR A 409 -23.49 15.47 27.57
CA TYR A 409 -24.45 14.37 27.49
C TYR A 409 -23.92 13.02 27.98
N GLY A 410 -22.87 13.04 28.83
CA GLY A 410 -22.43 11.87 29.61
C GLY A 410 -21.39 11.01 28.95
N ALA A 411 -20.90 11.33 27.72
CA ALA A 411 -19.86 10.59 27.01
C ALA A 411 -18.42 11.01 27.40
N GLY A 412 -18.22 11.61 28.56
CA GLY A 412 -16.90 12.06 29.01
C GLY A 412 -15.88 10.94 29.16
N ASN A 413 -16.30 9.70 29.41
CA ASN A 413 -15.40 8.54 29.44
C ASN A 413 -14.88 8.22 28.04
N PHE A 414 -15.75 8.20 27.04
CA PHE A 414 -15.39 8.03 25.64
C PHE A 414 -14.35 9.07 25.19
N VAL A 415 -14.63 10.35 25.45
CA VAL A 415 -13.73 11.46 25.09
C VAL A 415 -12.36 11.27 25.70
N ARG A 416 -12.27 11.05 27.01
CA ARG A 416 -10.99 10.84 27.71
C ARG A 416 -10.23 9.62 27.21
N THR A 417 -10.93 8.50 26.98
CA THR A 417 -10.33 7.26 26.49
C THR A 417 -9.79 7.46 25.07
N ALA A 418 -10.57 8.06 24.18
CA ALA A 418 -10.14 8.33 22.81
C ALA A 418 -8.90 9.24 22.78
N GLU A 419 -8.93 10.36 23.51
CA GLU A 419 -7.83 11.33 23.56
C GLU A 419 -6.55 10.75 24.23
N ALA A 420 -6.68 9.84 25.17
CA ALA A 420 -5.55 9.15 25.79
C ALA A 420 -4.92 8.11 24.87
N LYS A 421 -5.72 7.41 24.06
CA LYS A 421 -5.28 6.27 23.26
C LYS A 421 -4.84 6.62 21.83
N PHE A 422 -5.32 7.69 21.25
CA PHE A 422 -4.97 8.11 19.88
C PHE A 422 -4.02 9.30 19.89
N LYS A 423 -3.17 9.38 18.85
CA LYS A 423 -2.21 10.47 18.68
C LYS A 423 -2.89 11.83 18.56
N THR A 424 -4.00 11.89 17.83
CA THR A 424 -4.82 13.08 17.61
C THR A 424 -6.25 12.63 17.45
N VAL A 425 -7.16 13.25 18.19
CA VAL A 425 -8.59 13.08 18.04
C VAL A 425 -9.18 14.39 17.53
N ARG A 426 -10.10 14.32 16.60
CA ARG A 426 -10.87 15.47 16.11
C ARG A 426 -12.33 15.08 16.01
N TYR A 427 -13.20 16.00 16.40
CA TYR A 427 -14.65 15.80 16.46
C TYR A 427 -15.33 16.59 15.34
N PHE A 428 -16.30 15.95 14.71
CA PHE A 428 -17.04 16.48 13.57
C PHE A 428 -18.52 16.19 13.71
N THR A 429 -19.35 16.98 13.02
CA THR A 429 -20.77 16.71 12.83
C THR A 429 -21.06 16.40 11.37
N CYS A 430 -22.05 15.58 11.13
CA CYS A 430 -22.67 15.42 9.83
C CYS A 430 -24.12 14.96 9.95
N SER A 431 -24.87 15.12 8.87
CA SER A 431 -26.04 14.32 8.61
C SER A 431 -25.83 13.59 7.30
N ALA A 432 -25.69 12.27 7.34
CA ALA A 432 -25.48 11.46 6.13
C ALA A 432 -26.71 11.53 5.20
N LEU A 433 -27.90 11.76 5.71
CA LEU A 433 -29.13 11.82 4.94
C LEU A 433 -29.69 13.25 4.78
N GLY A 434 -29.30 14.18 5.66
CA GLY A 434 -29.81 15.57 5.68
C GLY A 434 -31.20 15.75 6.27
N HIS A 435 -32.04 14.74 6.24
CA HIS A 435 -33.38 14.70 6.80
C HIS A 435 -33.88 13.26 6.99
N ASN A 436 -35.00 13.09 7.70
CA ASN A 436 -35.59 11.77 7.98
C ASN A 436 -36.83 11.42 7.14
N HIS A 437 -37.12 12.15 6.08
CA HIS A 437 -38.32 11.97 5.26
C HIS A 437 -38.04 10.99 4.11
N GLU A 438 -38.67 9.81 4.15
CA GLU A 438 -38.61 8.86 3.03
C GLU A 438 -39.36 9.39 1.81
N GLY A 439 -38.89 9.03 0.61
CA GLY A 439 -39.44 9.48 -0.67
C GLY A 439 -39.02 10.88 -1.11
N GLN A 440 -38.20 11.58 -0.33
CA GLN A 440 -37.52 12.80 -0.75
C GLN A 440 -36.02 12.54 -0.96
N PRO A 441 -35.37 13.16 -1.96
CA PRO A 441 -33.95 12.99 -2.18
C PRO A 441 -33.14 13.30 -0.92
N TYR A 442 -32.27 12.41 -0.51
CA TYR A 442 -31.37 12.62 0.62
C TYR A 442 -30.17 13.48 0.20
N GLU A 443 -29.91 14.54 0.95
CA GLU A 443 -28.81 15.47 0.76
C GLU A 443 -27.97 15.53 2.03
N GLY A 444 -26.78 14.90 2.01
CA GLY A 444 -25.88 14.91 3.18
C GLY A 444 -25.37 16.31 3.52
N LYS A 445 -25.23 16.59 4.83
CA LYS A 445 -24.74 17.86 5.39
C LYS A 445 -23.50 17.65 6.26
#